data_6413d929c948b7afd832adce71315bce
#
_entry.id   6413d929c948b7afd832adce71315bce
#
_cell.length_a   1.000
_cell.length_b   1.000
_cell.length_c   1.000
_cell.angle_alpha   90.00
_cell.angle_beta   90.00
_cell.angle_gamma   90.00
#
_symmetry.space_group_name_H-M   'P 1'
#
loop_
_entity.id
_entity.type
_entity.pdbx_description
1 polymer ?
#
loop_
_entity_poly.entity_id
_entity_poly.type
_entity_poly.pdbx_seq_one_letter_code
_entity_poly.pdbx_strand_id
1 'polypeptide(L)'
;MTDHPTPALISRYATGDDGVDDVTVWAVEAHLESCAGCRALLADAADPAARQLLDRVAVGIAAGLDAGPGPVRRRRLRRTGVAARLLPWLATTTALVVVAVLLEMVSGRMPSPVLLVAPLVPLLMVAAAWSRRTDPAWELIATVPRAGLPLLLRRTLAILTAVVPVLAVAGWWTGHSPALWLLPCLAFTAGALALGGLVGVDRAALGLAIAWSVGVITPSLVGQELPVVLQTRSWPGWALATVALSAVVLLRATDHSRLRADRS
;
A
#
# COMPACT_ATOMS: atom_id res chain seq x y z
N MET A 1 22.56 14.63 -35.45
CA MET A 1 23.53 15.58 -34.88
C MET A 1 22.88 16.16 -33.64
N THR A 2 23.33 15.69 -32.47
CA THR A 2 22.83 16.22 -31.19
C THR A 2 23.49 17.58 -30.97
N ASP A 3 22.69 18.62 -31.08
CA ASP A 3 23.16 19.99 -30.87
C ASP A 3 23.59 20.16 -29.41
N HIS A 4 24.89 20.42 -29.17
CA HIS A 4 25.40 20.57 -27.82
C HIS A 4 25.16 22.01 -27.32
N PRO A 5 24.78 22.21 -26.07
CA PRO A 5 24.75 23.53 -25.46
C PRO A 5 26.12 24.24 -25.61
N THR A 6 26.12 25.52 -25.91
CA THR A 6 27.38 26.26 -26.04
C THR A 6 28.13 26.34 -24.71
N PRO A 7 29.48 26.36 -24.70
CA PRO A 7 30.25 26.52 -23.46
C PRO A 7 29.84 27.75 -22.64
N ALA A 8 29.45 28.83 -23.31
CA ALA A 8 28.96 30.04 -22.64
C ALA A 8 27.63 29.80 -21.90
N LEU A 9 26.72 29.02 -22.49
CA LEU A 9 25.46 28.66 -21.84
C LEU A 9 25.70 27.72 -20.63
N ILE A 10 26.62 26.77 -20.77
CA ILE A 10 26.99 25.87 -19.63
C ILE A 10 27.60 26.67 -18.49
N SER A 11 28.45 27.67 -18.80
CA SER A 11 29.06 28.56 -17.79
C SER A 11 28.00 29.42 -17.06
N ARG A 12 27.03 29.95 -17.80
CA ARG A 12 25.90 30.69 -17.21
C ARG A 12 25.04 29.80 -16.31
N TYR A 13 24.76 28.59 -16.77
CA TYR A 13 24.03 27.58 -15.97
C TYR A 13 24.81 27.22 -14.69
N ALA A 14 26.15 27.05 -14.77
CA ALA A 14 27.00 26.73 -13.63
C ALA A 14 27.01 27.83 -12.56
N THR A 15 26.86 29.08 -12.95
CA THR A 15 26.83 30.26 -12.05
C THR A 15 25.44 30.57 -11.51
N GLY A 16 24.41 29.88 -11.97
CA GLY A 16 23.02 30.12 -11.57
C GLY A 16 22.52 31.50 -12.07
N ASP A 17 22.88 31.87 -13.31
CA ASP A 17 22.48 33.15 -13.91
C ASP A 17 20.97 33.19 -14.15
N ASP A 18 20.26 34.05 -13.43
CA ASP A 18 18.80 34.29 -13.53
C ASP A 18 18.36 34.76 -14.95
N GLY A 19 19.30 35.11 -15.83
CA GLY A 19 19.00 35.50 -17.21
C GLY A 19 18.80 34.30 -18.16
N VAL A 20 18.88 33.08 -17.69
CA VAL A 20 18.54 31.87 -18.49
C VAL A 20 17.10 31.50 -18.18
N ASP A 21 16.26 31.39 -19.21
CA ASP A 21 14.85 31.02 -19.07
C ASP A 21 14.69 29.53 -18.68
N ASP A 22 13.62 29.20 -17.98
CA ASP A 22 13.36 27.86 -17.43
C ASP A 22 13.35 26.77 -18.51
N VAL A 23 12.87 27.06 -19.72
CA VAL A 23 12.83 26.11 -20.83
C VAL A 23 14.24 25.74 -21.27
N THR A 24 15.13 26.72 -21.34
CA THR A 24 16.56 26.54 -21.69
C THR A 24 17.28 25.78 -20.57
N VAL A 25 17.02 26.10 -19.30
CA VAL A 25 17.55 25.35 -18.14
C VAL A 25 17.16 23.88 -18.24
N TRP A 26 15.89 23.59 -18.47
CA TRP A 26 15.38 22.24 -18.62
C TRP A 26 16.03 21.47 -19.78
N ALA A 27 16.22 22.13 -20.92
CA ALA A 27 16.88 21.54 -22.08
C ALA A 27 18.37 21.21 -21.80
N VAL A 28 19.06 22.08 -21.08
CA VAL A 28 20.45 21.87 -20.64
C VAL A 28 20.53 20.69 -19.68
N GLU A 29 19.66 20.61 -18.68
CA GLU A 29 19.61 19.53 -17.71
C GLU A 29 19.37 18.17 -18.40
N ALA A 30 18.37 18.09 -19.28
CA ALA A 30 18.07 16.89 -20.04
C ALA A 30 19.26 16.45 -20.92
N HIS A 31 20.00 17.39 -21.52
CA HIS A 31 21.20 17.10 -22.28
C HIS A 31 22.34 16.57 -21.39
N LEU A 32 22.54 17.19 -20.22
CA LEU A 32 23.58 16.79 -19.26
C LEU A 32 23.38 15.36 -18.73
N GLU A 33 22.16 14.84 -18.67
CA GLU A 33 21.90 13.44 -18.26
C GLU A 33 22.62 12.45 -19.17
N SER A 34 22.70 12.73 -20.46
CA SER A 34 23.22 11.80 -21.48
C SER A 34 24.63 12.15 -22.00
N CYS A 35 25.09 13.41 -21.88
CA CYS A 35 26.34 13.87 -22.48
C CYS A 35 27.48 14.02 -21.46
N ALA A 36 28.45 13.10 -21.48
CA ALA A 36 29.63 13.16 -20.60
C ALA A 36 30.54 14.38 -20.86
N GLY A 37 30.67 14.80 -22.12
CA GLY A 37 31.49 15.95 -22.49
C GLY A 37 30.95 17.27 -21.92
N CYS A 38 29.62 17.49 -21.99
CA CYS A 38 29.00 18.67 -21.40
C CYS A 38 29.01 18.65 -19.87
N ARG A 39 28.93 17.46 -19.24
CA ARG A 39 29.15 17.34 -17.78
C ARG A 39 30.56 17.70 -17.36
N ALA A 40 31.58 17.35 -18.15
CA ALA A 40 32.96 17.75 -17.88
C ALA A 40 33.14 19.29 -17.98
N LEU A 41 32.57 19.92 -19.01
CA LEU A 41 32.56 21.37 -19.16
C LEU A 41 31.85 22.06 -17.96
N LEU A 42 30.74 21.51 -17.49
CA LEU A 42 30.03 22.02 -16.33
C LEU A 42 30.90 21.90 -15.06
N ALA A 43 31.58 20.78 -14.87
CA ALA A 43 32.50 20.60 -13.74
C ALA A 43 33.66 21.60 -13.75
N ASP A 44 34.19 21.92 -14.94
CA ASP A 44 35.25 22.91 -15.11
C ASP A 44 34.76 24.36 -14.89
N ALA A 45 33.50 24.62 -15.21
CA ALA A 45 32.88 25.94 -15.00
C ALA A 45 32.38 26.15 -13.56
N ALA A 46 32.30 25.13 -12.74
CA ALA A 46 31.82 25.23 -11.35
C ALA A 46 32.77 26.07 -10.47
N ASP A 47 32.21 26.75 -9.47
CA ASP A 47 32.98 27.49 -8.48
C ASP A 47 34.00 26.56 -7.76
N PRO A 48 35.24 27.04 -7.52
CA PRO A 48 36.26 26.25 -6.82
C PRO A 48 35.84 25.69 -5.46
N ALA A 49 35.06 26.46 -4.69
CA ALA A 49 34.54 25.98 -3.41
C ALA A 49 33.52 24.84 -3.59
N ALA A 50 32.66 24.93 -4.59
CA ALA A 50 31.73 23.87 -4.96
C ALA A 50 32.45 22.59 -5.43
N ARG A 51 33.47 22.74 -6.29
CA ARG A 51 34.32 21.62 -6.73
C ARG A 51 34.97 20.90 -5.56
N GLN A 52 35.59 21.64 -4.63
CA GLN A 52 36.20 21.08 -3.44
C GLN A 52 35.20 20.34 -2.54
N LEU A 53 33.96 20.82 -2.46
CA LEU A 53 32.90 20.12 -1.74
C LEU A 53 32.52 18.82 -2.46
N LEU A 54 32.34 18.84 -3.77
CA LEU A 54 32.00 17.68 -4.59
C LEU A 54 33.10 16.62 -4.52
N ASP A 55 34.36 17.00 -4.53
CA ASP A 55 35.49 16.08 -4.40
C ASP A 55 35.48 15.37 -3.03
N ARG A 56 35.21 16.11 -1.95
CA ARG A 56 35.07 15.50 -0.61
C ARG A 56 33.90 14.53 -0.54
N VAL A 57 32.77 14.89 -1.16
CA VAL A 57 31.61 14.02 -1.22
C VAL A 57 31.91 12.76 -2.05
N ALA A 58 32.57 12.92 -3.21
CA ALA A 58 32.96 11.81 -4.06
C ALA A 58 33.90 10.81 -3.35
N VAL A 59 34.91 11.35 -2.64
CA VAL A 59 35.80 10.52 -1.81
C VAL A 59 35.02 9.80 -0.71
N GLY A 60 34.07 10.49 -0.05
CA GLY A 60 33.23 9.87 0.97
C GLY A 60 32.33 8.76 0.42
N ILE A 61 31.76 8.97 -0.77
CA ILE A 61 30.96 7.94 -1.46
C ILE A 61 31.83 6.76 -1.87
N ALA A 62 33.01 7.00 -2.47
CA ALA A 62 33.91 5.93 -2.85
C ALA A 62 34.34 5.08 -1.64
N ALA A 63 34.74 5.73 -0.55
CA ALA A 63 35.06 5.02 0.71
C ALA A 63 33.87 4.23 1.28
N GLY A 64 32.64 4.76 1.15
CA GLY A 64 31.44 4.06 1.55
C GLY A 64 31.12 2.85 0.66
N LEU A 65 31.40 2.93 -0.65
CA LEU A 65 31.24 1.83 -1.59
C LEU A 65 32.28 0.73 -1.34
N ASP A 66 33.54 1.10 -1.09
CA ASP A 66 34.64 0.16 -0.78
C ASP A 66 34.41 -0.56 0.56
N ALA A 67 33.90 0.17 1.56
CA ALA A 67 33.53 -0.40 2.84
C ALA A 67 32.38 -1.40 2.72
N GLY A 68 31.61 -1.33 1.63
CA GLY A 68 30.42 -2.13 1.43
C GLY A 68 29.30 -1.82 2.44
N PRO A 69 28.14 -2.46 2.31
CA PRO A 69 27.09 -2.34 3.32
C PRO A 69 27.67 -2.85 4.64
N GLY A 70 27.80 -1.95 5.62
CA GLY A 70 28.27 -2.30 6.98
C GLY A 70 27.52 -3.54 7.45
N PRO A 71 28.15 -4.45 8.22
CA PRO A 71 27.47 -5.63 8.71
C PRO A 71 26.18 -5.15 9.35
N VAL A 72 25.07 -5.45 8.66
CA VAL A 72 23.77 -5.20 9.24
C VAL A 72 23.82 -6.00 10.54
N ARG A 73 24.21 -5.34 11.65
CA ARG A 73 23.82 -5.84 12.95
C ARG A 73 22.37 -6.12 12.71
N ARG A 74 22.04 -7.40 12.62
CA ARG A 74 20.65 -7.85 12.70
C ARG A 74 20.20 -7.33 14.07
N ARG A 75 19.97 -6.00 14.15
CA ARG A 75 19.03 -5.47 15.11
C ARG A 75 17.91 -6.41 14.88
N ARG A 76 17.73 -7.34 15.79
CA ARG A 76 16.52 -8.15 15.86
C ARG A 76 15.47 -7.14 15.49
N LEU A 77 15.06 -7.20 14.21
CA LEU A 77 14.13 -6.23 13.64
C LEU A 77 13.11 -6.16 14.74
N ARG A 78 13.01 -5.00 15.37
CA ARG A 78 12.12 -4.88 16.51
C ARG A 78 10.78 -5.20 15.91
N ARG A 79 10.38 -6.47 16.00
CA ARG A 79 9.02 -6.94 15.74
C ARG A 79 8.04 -6.04 16.49
N THR A 80 8.52 -5.42 17.57
CA THR A 80 7.88 -4.35 18.30
C THR A 80 7.49 -3.11 17.46
N GLY A 81 8.21 -2.73 16.41
CA GLY A 81 7.85 -1.52 15.64
C GLY A 81 6.63 -1.70 14.75
N VAL A 82 6.52 -2.83 14.05
CA VAL A 82 5.33 -3.13 13.21
C VAL A 82 4.17 -3.57 14.11
N ALA A 83 4.44 -4.42 15.10
CA ALA A 83 3.43 -4.82 16.07
C ALA A 83 2.89 -3.63 16.86
N ALA A 84 3.74 -2.72 17.35
CA ALA A 84 3.28 -1.53 18.08
C ALA A 84 2.42 -0.59 17.23
N ARG A 85 2.64 -0.53 15.92
CA ARG A 85 1.79 0.26 14.99
C ARG A 85 0.47 -0.42 14.67
N LEU A 86 0.44 -1.74 14.64
CA LEU A 86 -0.78 -2.51 14.41
C LEU A 86 -1.61 -2.69 15.68
N LEU A 87 -1.00 -2.56 16.87
CA LEU A 87 -1.66 -2.76 18.16
C LEU A 87 -2.94 -1.89 18.36
N PRO A 88 -2.95 -0.57 18.10
CA PRO A 88 -4.17 0.23 18.26
C PRO A 88 -5.28 -0.24 17.30
N TRP A 89 -4.93 -0.65 16.09
CA TRP A 89 -5.89 -1.15 15.11
C TRP A 89 -6.40 -2.54 15.46
N LEU A 90 -5.54 -3.42 15.96
CA LEU A 90 -5.94 -4.72 16.50
C LEU A 90 -6.83 -4.56 17.73
N ALA A 91 -6.51 -3.62 18.62
CA ALA A 91 -7.31 -3.33 19.80
C ALA A 91 -8.71 -2.82 19.42
N THR A 92 -8.80 -1.88 18.47
CA THR A 92 -10.10 -1.34 18.01
C THR A 92 -10.93 -2.40 17.29
N THR A 93 -10.32 -3.21 16.43
CA THR A 93 -11.03 -4.29 15.74
C THR A 93 -11.47 -5.40 16.69
N THR A 94 -10.62 -5.77 17.65
CA THR A 94 -11.00 -6.74 18.70
C THR A 94 -12.11 -6.19 19.57
N ALA A 95 -12.05 -4.92 19.97
CA ALA A 95 -13.12 -4.27 20.73
C ALA A 95 -14.45 -4.26 19.94
N LEU A 96 -14.40 -3.96 18.63
CA LEU A 96 -15.59 -3.99 17.79
C LEU A 96 -16.22 -5.39 17.70
N VAL A 97 -15.39 -6.42 17.54
CA VAL A 97 -15.85 -7.83 17.52
C VAL A 97 -16.42 -8.24 18.89
N VAL A 98 -15.76 -7.85 19.98
CA VAL A 98 -16.26 -8.13 21.34
C VAL A 98 -17.61 -7.45 21.59
N VAL A 99 -17.76 -6.19 21.20
CA VAL A 99 -19.05 -5.49 21.29
C VAL A 99 -20.12 -6.19 20.44
N ALA A 100 -19.78 -6.63 19.23
CA ALA A 100 -20.71 -7.38 18.38
C ALA A 100 -21.16 -8.68 19.03
N VAL A 101 -20.23 -9.46 19.63
CA VAL A 101 -20.55 -10.70 20.38
C VAL A 101 -21.42 -10.39 21.61
N LEU A 102 -21.10 -9.36 22.38
CA LEU A 102 -21.91 -8.97 23.56
C LEU A 102 -23.33 -8.54 23.16
N LEU A 103 -23.46 -7.77 22.08
CA LEU A 103 -24.77 -7.41 21.54
C LEU A 103 -25.54 -8.64 21.08
N GLU A 104 -24.90 -9.61 20.45
CA GLU A 104 -25.54 -10.87 20.06
C GLU A 104 -26.04 -11.68 21.25
N MET A 105 -25.26 -11.71 22.35
CA MET A 105 -25.65 -12.41 23.58
C MET A 105 -26.81 -11.72 24.32
N VAL A 106 -26.92 -10.40 24.25
CA VAL A 106 -27.95 -9.62 24.95
C VAL A 106 -29.20 -9.45 24.09
N SER A 107 -29.06 -9.35 22.77
CA SER A 107 -30.14 -8.99 21.82
C SER A 107 -30.62 -10.21 21.06
N GLY A 108 -31.32 -11.14 21.70
CA GLY A 108 -31.84 -12.36 21.07
C GLY A 108 -32.84 -12.17 19.89
N ARG A 109 -33.11 -10.93 19.51
CA ARG A 109 -34.02 -10.56 18.39
C ARG A 109 -33.35 -9.82 17.25
N MET A 110 -32.05 -9.42 17.39
CA MET A 110 -31.35 -8.73 16.33
C MET A 110 -30.67 -9.73 15.37
N PRO A 111 -30.59 -9.40 14.06
CA PRO A 111 -29.75 -10.17 13.14
C PRO A 111 -28.32 -10.16 13.63
N SER A 112 -27.63 -11.32 13.55
CA SER A 112 -26.29 -11.51 14.12
C SER A 112 -25.34 -10.33 13.83
N PRO A 113 -25.00 -9.49 14.84
CA PRO A 113 -24.09 -8.37 14.66
C PRO A 113 -22.69 -8.82 14.23
N VAL A 114 -22.28 -10.03 14.65
CA VAL A 114 -20.98 -10.61 14.28
C VAL A 114 -20.90 -10.83 12.77
N LEU A 115 -21.94 -11.37 12.14
CA LEU A 115 -21.98 -11.58 10.68
C LEU A 115 -22.04 -10.26 9.91
N LEU A 116 -22.74 -9.25 10.45
CA LEU A 116 -22.84 -7.93 9.82
C LEU A 116 -21.50 -7.17 9.83
N VAL A 117 -20.74 -7.28 10.90
CA VAL A 117 -19.47 -6.55 11.10
C VAL A 117 -18.27 -7.29 10.52
N ALA A 118 -18.32 -8.61 10.44
CA ALA A 118 -17.19 -9.44 10.00
C ALA A 118 -16.50 -8.95 8.71
N PRO A 119 -17.19 -8.60 7.61
CA PRO A 119 -16.54 -8.13 6.38
C PRO A 119 -15.87 -6.76 6.53
N LEU A 120 -16.32 -5.92 7.46
CA LEU A 120 -15.75 -4.59 7.68
C LEU A 120 -14.39 -4.64 8.39
N VAL A 121 -14.20 -5.62 9.27
CA VAL A 121 -12.98 -5.73 10.09
C VAL A 121 -11.71 -5.75 9.24
N PRO A 122 -11.53 -6.67 8.26
CA PRO A 122 -10.33 -6.67 7.41
C PRO A 122 -10.25 -5.45 6.51
N LEU A 123 -11.38 -4.89 6.04
CA LEU A 123 -11.39 -3.69 5.20
C LEU A 123 -10.83 -2.47 5.93
N LEU A 124 -11.29 -2.23 7.17
CA LEU A 124 -10.82 -1.10 7.97
C LEU A 124 -9.33 -1.22 8.29
N MET A 125 -8.85 -2.43 8.57
CA MET A 125 -7.42 -2.66 8.79
C MET A 125 -6.59 -2.47 7.52
N VAL A 126 -7.09 -2.92 6.37
CA VAL A 126 -6.42 -2.69 5.08
C VAL A 126 -6.40 -1.20 4.77
N ALA A 127 -7.52 -0.47 4.91
CA ALA A 127 -7.57 0.97 4.71
C ALA A 127 -6.57 1.71 5.59
N ALA A 128 -6.50 1.35 6.87
CA ALA A 128 -5.57 1.95 7.82
C ALA A 128 -4.10 1.65 7.51
N ALA A 129 -3.79 0.41 7.13
CA ALA A 129 -2.42 -0.01 6.79
C ALA A 129 -1.89 0.68 5.51
N TRP A 130 -2.80 1.16 4.64
CA TRP A 130 -2.46 1.83 3.37
C TRP A 130 -2.71 3.34 3.39
N SER A 131 -3.14 3.90 4.52
CA SER A 131 -3.28 5.34 4.65
C SER A 131 -1.90 6.01 4.63
N ARG A 132 -1.74 6.99 3.74
CA ARG A 132 -0.51 7.82 3.64
C ARG A 132 -0.14 8.49 4.96
N ARG A 133 -1.14 8.75 5.81
CA ARG A 133 -0.95 9.38 7.12
C ARG A 133 -0.27 8.47 8.16
N THR A 134 -0.34 7.16 7.96
CA THR A 134 0.17 6.17 8.93
C THR A 134 1.50 5.55 8.52
N ASP A 135 1.95 5.73 7.28
CA ASP A 135 3.20 5.16 6.78
C ASP A 135 4.25 6.24 6.46
N PRO A 136 5.20 6.54 7.37
CA PRO A 136 6.25 7.52 7.12
C PRO A 136 7.24 7.08 6.02
N ALA A 137 7.21 5.81 5.60
CA ALA A 137 8.02 5.29 4.51
C ALA A 137 7.29 5.34 3.15
N TRP A 138 6.12 5.99 3.07
CA TRP A 138 5.31 6.05 1.85
C TRP A 138 6.10 6.55 0.64
N GLU A 139 6.90 7.62 0.80
CA GLU A 139 7.70 8.19 -0.28
C GLU A 139 8.74 7.21 -0.79
N LEU A 140 9.41 6.48 0.10
CA LEU A 140 10.38 5.45 -0.26
C LEU A 140 9.72 4.26 -0.98
N ILE A 141 8.51 3.90 -0.58
CA ILE A 141 7.75 2.80 -1.19
C ILE A 141 7.24 3.20 -2.57
N ALA A 142 6.82 4.46 -2.74
CA ALA A 142 6.31 4.98 -4.00
C ALA A 142 7.38 5.02 -5.11
N THR A 143 8.65 5.20 -4.74
CA THR A 143 9.78 5.26 -5.67
C THR A 143 10.34 3.89 -6.07
N VAL A 144 9.99 2.79 -5.36
CA VAL A 144 10.49 1.44 -5.66
C VAL A 144 9.49 0.65 -6.50
N PRO A 145 9.71 0.52 -7.81
CA PRO A 145 8.74 -0.10 -8.73
C PRO A 145 8.46 -1.60 -8.47
N ARG A 146 9.36 -2.29 -7.78
CA ARG A 146 9.26 -3.74 -7.50
C ARG A 146 8.67 -4.09 -6.14
N ALA A 147 8.50 -3.11 -5.23
CA ALA A 147 8.02 -3.37 -3.87
C ALA A 147 6.47 -3.44 -3.76
N GLY A 148 5.73 -3.00 -4.79
CA GLY A 148 4.28 -2.79 -4.71
C GLY A 148 3.48 -4.05 -4.30
N LEU A 149 3.39 -5.03 -5.18
CA LEU A 149 2.51 -6.20 -4.98
C LEU A 149 2.97 -7.16 -3.87
N PRO A 150 4.27 -7.58 -3.80
CA PRO A 150 4.71 -8.48 -2.74
C PRO A 150 4.53 -7.88 -1.34
N LEU A 151 4.80 -6.58 -1.20
CA LEU A 151 4.61 -5.87 0.06
C LEU A 151 3.13 -5.78 0.43
N LEU A 152 2.27 -5.49 -0.58
CA LEU A 152 0.82 -5.44 -0.43
C LEU A 152 0.28 -6.78 0.03
N LEU A 153 0.61 -7.86 -0.65
CA LEU A 153 0.17 -9.20 -0.28
C LEU A 153 0.68 -9.62 1.11
N ARG A 154 1.94 -9.31 1.41
CA ARG A 154 2.52 -9.62 2.73
C ARG A 154 1.83 -8.85 3.86
N ARG A 155 1.51 -7.57 3.67
CA ARG A 155 0.75 -6.77 4.65
C ARG A 155 -0.67 -7.30 4.81
N THR A 156 -1.36 -7.59 3.71
CA THR A 156 -2.72 -8.13 3.73
C THR A 156 -2.75 -9.51 4.41
N LEU A 157 -1.78 -10.37 4.12
CA LEU A 157 -1.65 -11.67 4.77
C LEU A 157 -1.42 -11.52 6.28
N ALA A 158 -0.57 -10.59 6.70
CA ALA A 158 -0.33 -10.30 8.11
C ALA A 158 -1.60 -9.81 8.83
N ILE A 159 -2.43 -9.00 8.15
CA ILE A 159 -3.73 -8.56 8.68
C ILE A 159 -4.68 -9.74 8.80
N LEU A 160 -4.81 -10.56 7.76
CA LEU A 160 -5.70 -11.72 7.79
C LEU A 160 -5.28 -12.73 8.86
N THR A 161 -3.98 -13.01 9.01
CA THR A 161 -3.48 -13.91 10.07
C THR A 161 -3.75 -13.39 11.48
N ALA A 162 -3.92 -12.09 11.65
CA ALA A 162 -4.28 -11.50 12.93
C ALA A 162 -5.81 -11.47 13.16
N VAL A 163 -6.60 -11.17 12.13
CA VAL A 163 -8.06 -10.99 12.22
C VAL A 163 -8.82 -12.30 12.20
N VAL A 164 -8.40 -13.27 11.35
CA VAL A 164 -9.11 -14.56 11.21
C VAL A 164 -9.24 -15.31 12.52
N PRO A 165 -8.22 -15.42 13.39
CA PRO A 165 -8.39 -16.08 14.69
C PRO A 165 -9.39 -15.39 15.61
N VAL A 166 -9.44 -14.05 15.62
CA VAL A 166 -10.39 -13.29 16.42
C VAL A 166 -11.83 -13.57 15.98
N LEU A 167 -12.07 -13.53 14.67
CA LEU A 167 -13.37 -13.85 14.10
C LEU A 167 -13.72 -15.34 14.24
N ALA A 168 -12.73 -16.23 14.19
CA ALA A 168 -12.95 -17.66 14.41
C ALA A 168 -13.45 -17.95 15.82
N VAL A 169 -12.85 -17.33 16.83
CA VAL A 169 -13.30 -17.45 18.22
C VAL A 169 -14.71 -16.87 18.38
N ALA A 170 -14.99 -15.70 17.82
CA ALA A 170 -16.31 -15.06 17.86
C ALA A 170 -17.37 -15.95 17.17
N GLY A 171 -17.07 -16.47 15.97
CA GLY A 171 -17.98 -17.34 15.21
C GLY A 171 -18.22 -18.68 15.92
N TRP A 172 -17.20 -19.24 16.56
CA TRP A 172 -17.33 -20.46 17.37
C TRP A 172 -18.29 -20.23 18.55
N TRP A 173 -18.13 -19.13 19.29
CA TRP A 173 -18.99 -18.82 20.45
C TRP A 173 -20.44 -18.55 20.06
N THR A 174 -20.67 -17.95 18.89
CA THR A 174 -22.01 -17.63 18.40
C THR A 174 -22.64 -18.76 17.57
N GLY A 175 -21.92 -19.88 17.38
CA GLY A 175 -22.43 -21.07 16.67
C GLY A 175 -22.55 -20.88 15.14
N HIS A 176 -21.94 -19.83 14.57
CA HIS A 176 -21.98 -19.59 13.13
C HIS A 176 -20.92 -20.39 12.36
N SER A 177 -21.32 -20.93 11.20
CA SER A 177 -20.38 -21.67 10.34
C SER A 177 -19.27 -20.74 9.83
N PRO A 178 -18.01 -21.19 9.77
CA PRO A 178 -16.87 -20.38 9.28
C PRO A 178 -17.09 -19.80 7.87
N ALA A 179 -17.82 -20.50 7.02
CA ALA A 179 -18.10 -20.06 5.65
C ALA A 179 -18.88 -18.73 5.61
N LEU A 180 -19.78 -18.49 6.56
CA LEU A 180 -20.66 -17.32 6.57
C LEU A 180 -19.96 -16.01 6.90
N TRP A 181 -18.87 -16.04 7.66
CA TRP A 181 -18.12 -14.83 7.99
C TRP A 181 -16.78 -14.77 7.25
N LEU A 182 -16.11 -15.90 7.00
CA LEU A 182 -14.80 -15.92 6.35
C LEU A 182 -14.89 -15.59 4.84
N LEU A 183 -15.84 -16.17 4.11
CA LEU A 183 -15.96 -15.94 2.67
C LEU A 183 -16.26 -14.47 2.33
N PRO A 184 -17.23 -13.78 2.96
CA PRO A 184 -17.40 -12.34 2.76
C PRO A 184 -16.13 -11.55 3.10
N CYS A 185 -15.43 -11.85 4.20
CA CYS A 185 -14.17 -11.20 4.56
C CYS A 185 -13.13 -11.31 3.44
N LEU A 186 -12.95 -12.51 2.88
CA LEU A 186 -12.01 -12.75 1.80
C LEU A 186 -12.43 -12.08 0.50
N ALA A 187 -13.73 -12.13 0.15
CA ALA A 187 -14.26 -11.48 -1.04
C ALA A 187 -14.07 -9.95 -0.98
N PHE A 188 -14.36 -9.31 0.15
CA PHE A 188 -14.17 -7.88 0.34
C PHE A 188 -12.69 -7.49 0.35
N THR A 189 -11.83 -8.30 0.96
CA THR A 189 -10.38 -8.08 0.93
C THR A 189 -9.84 -8.19 -0.49
N ALA A 190 -10.21 -9.23 -1.24
CA ALA A 190 -9.83 -9.39 -2.65
C ALA A 190 -10.39 -8.26 -3.51
N GLY A 191 -11.64 -7.83 -3.26
CA GLY A 191 -12.28 -6.69 -3.91
C GLY A 191 -11.55 -5.38 -3.67
N ALA A 192 -11.15 -5.11 -2.43
CA ALA A 192 -10.37 -3.92 -2.09
C ALA A 192 -9.01 -3.90 -2.81
N LEU A 193 -8.35 -5.05 -2.94
CA LEU A 193 -7.10 -5.19 -3.68
C LEU A 193 -7.31 -5.03 -5.20
N ALA A 194 -8.36 -5.62 -5.76
CA ALA A 194 -8.68 -5.55 -7.18
C ALA A 194 -9.02 -4.11 -7.61
N LEU A 195 -9.85 -3.41 -6.83
CA LEU A 195 -10.24 -2.01 -7.06
C LEU A 195 -9.12 -1.05 -6.67
N GLY A 196 -8.30 -1.42 -5.69
CA GLY A 196 -7.20 -0.61 -5.19
C GLY A 196 -6.15 -0.28 -6.24
N GLY A 197 -5.99 -1.12 -7.25
CA GLY A 197 -5.15 -0.84 -8.42
C GLY A 197 -5.67 0.29 -9.31
N LEU A 198 -6.96 0.66 -9.21
CA LEU A 198 -7.59 1.73 -10.01
C LEU A 198 -7.71 3.04 -9.23
N VAL A 199 -8.23 2.97 -8.00
CA VAL A 199 -8.60 4.17 -7.22
C VAL A 199 -7.78 4.38 -5.95
N GLY A 200 -6.86 3.46 -5.66
CA GLY A 200 -6.14 3.39 -4.39
C GLY A 200 -6.83 2.47 -3.38
N VAL A 201 -6.03 1.70 -2.62
CA VAL A 201 -6.53 0.65 -1.73
C VAL A 201 -7.36 1.22 -0.58
N ASP A 202 -6.97 2.37 -0.04
CA ASP A 202 -7.66 3.10 1.02
C ASP A 202 -9.08 3.53 0.59
N ARG A 203 -9.20 4.13 -0.61
CA ARG A 203 -10.49 4.56 -1.16
C ARG A 203 -11.38 3.38 -1.53
N ALA A 204 -10.79 2.34 -2.13
CA ALA A 204 -11.50 1.12 -2.48
C ALA A 204 -12.08 0.43 -1.23
N ALA A 205 -11.28 0.28 -0.17
CA ALA A 205 -11.72 -0.31 1.08
C ALA A 205 -12.82 0.51 1.76
N LEU A 206 -12.68 1.86 1.79
CA LEU A 206 -13.70 2.75 2.34
C LEU A 206 -15.00 2.68 1.53
N GLY A 207 -14.92 2.72 0.20
CA GLY A 207 -16.09 2.60 -0.68
C GLY A 207 -16.85 1.29 -0.49
N LEU A 208 -16.12 0.16 -0.39
CA LEU A 208 -16.71 -1.13 -0.10
C LEU A 208 -17.34 -1.19 1.31
N ALA A 209 -16.70 -0.58 2.31
CA ALA A 209 -17.26 -0.51 3.67
C ALA A 209 -18.56 0.30 3.71
N ILE A 210 -18.61 1.44 3.01
CA ILE A 210 -19.83 2.25 2.89
C ILE A 210 -20.93 1.47 2.15
N ALA A 211 -20.59 0.85 1.01
CA ALA A 211 -21.55 0.06 0.23
C ALA A 211 -22.15 -1.09 1.06
N TRP A 212 -21.32 -1.78 1.86
CA TRP A 212 -21.79 -2.82 2.78
C TRP A 212 -22.67 -2.25 3.89
N SER A 213 -22.28 -1.14 4.50
CA SER A 213 -23.04 -0.52 5.58
C SER A 213 -24.43 -0.06 5.11
N VAL A 214 -24.48 0.59 3.96
CA VAL A 214 -25.75 1.08 3.39
C VAL A 214 -26.60 -0.05 2.80
N GLY A 215 -25.97 -1.01 2.10
CA GLY A 215 -26.71 -2.06 1.37
C GLY A 215 -27.10 -3.26 2.22
N VAL A 216 -26.38 -3.50 3.34
CA VAL A 216 -26.57 -4.70 4.17
C VAL A 216 -26.89 -4.34 5.62
N ILE A 217 -26.06 -3.56 6.29
CA ILE A 217 -26.23 -3.29 7.72
C ILE A 217 -27.50 -2.47 7.97
N THR A 218 -27.67 -1.35 7.25
CA THR A 218 -28.83 -0.48 7.47
C THR A 218 -30.16 -1.20 7.26
N PRO A 219 -30.44 -1.89 6.15
CA PRO A 219 -31.70 -2.61 5.98
C PRO A 219 -31.86 -3.77 6.95
N SER A 220 -30.77 -4.44 7.38
CA SER A 220 -30.85 -5.50 8.38
C SER A 220 -31.27 -5.00 9.75
N LEU A 221 -30.79 -3.82 10.15
CA LEU A 221 -31.18 -3.20 11.43
C LEU A 221 -32.63 -2.70 11.41
N VAL A 222 -33.08 -2.18 10.28
CA VAL A 222 -34.47 -1.71 10.12
C VAL A 222 -35.44 -2.86 10.01
N GLY A 223 -35.12 -3.89 9.20
CA GLY A 223 -35.98 -5.04 8.97
C GLY A 223 -35.89 -6.12 10.06
N GLN A 224 -34.90 -6.05 10.94
CA GLN A 224 -34.59 -7.06 11.95
C GLN A 224 -34.46 -8.50 11.41
N GLU A 225 -34.09 -8.63 10.14
CA GLU A 225 -33.90 -9.90 9.45
C GLU A 225 -32.48 -10.02 8.88
N LEU A 226 -31.94 -11.23 8.87
CA LEU A 226 -30.67 -11.52 8.18
C LEU A 226 -30.88 -11.40 6.67
N PRO A 227 -30.11 -10.54 6.00
CA PRO A 227 -30.22 -10.38 4.55
C PRO A 227 -29.82 -11.69 3.85
N VAL A 228 -30.40 -11.94 2.69
CA VAL A 228 -30.20 -13.14 1.87
C VAL A 228 -28.71 -13.41 1.62
N VAL A 229 -27.90 -12.36 1.54
CA VAL A 229 -26.44 -12.44 1.31
C VAL A 229 -25.64 -13.04 2.48
N LEU A 230 -26.23 -13.09 3.68
CA LEU A 230 -25.62 -13.69 4.90
C LEU A 230 -26.30 -15.00 5.32
N GLN A 231 -27.27 -15.49 4.53
CA GLN A 231 -27.90 -16.78 4.79
C GLN A 231 -26.99 -17.92 4.33
N THR A 232 -27.20 -19.12 4.93
CA THR A 232 -26.42 -20.32 4.60
C THR A 232 -26.42 -20.67 3.10
N ARG A 233 -27.44 -20.25 2.36
CA ARG A 233 -27.56 -20.51 0.92
C ARG A 233 -26.63 -19.63 0.05
N SER A 234 -26.06 -18.55 0.58
CA SER A 234 -25.24 -17.60 -0.16
C SER A 234 -23.75 -17.97 -0.25
N TRP A 235 -23.26 -18.98 0.52
CA TRP A 235 -21.84 -19.32 0.54
C TRP A 235 -21.22 -19.63 -0.84
N PRO A 236 -21.92 -20.28 -1.83
CA PRO A 236 -21.32 -20.54 -3.13
C PRO A 236 -21.09 -19.24 -3.91
N GLY A 237 -21.99 -18.26 -3.77
CA GLY A 237 -21.85 -16.94 -4.38
C GLY A 237 -20.63 -16.19 -3.83
N TRP A 238 -20.40 -16.23 -2.52
CA TRP A 238 -19.23 -15.64 -1.89
C TRP A 238 -17.94 -16.37 -2.27
N ALA A 239 -17.94 -17.70 -2.37
CA ALA A 239 -16.80 -18.47 -2.84
C ALA A 239 -16.42 -18.09 -4.27
N LEU A 240 -17.41 -18.00 -5.17
CA LEU A 240 -17.22 -17.59 -6.56
C LEU A 240 -16.67 -16.16 -6.63
N ALA A 241 -17.25 -15.23 -5.89
CA ALA A 241 -16.78 -13.84 -5.83
C ALA A 241 -15.31 -13.75 -5.34
N THR A 242 -14.98 -14.50 -4.30
CA THR A 242 -13.59 -14.56 -3.77
C THR A 242 -12.62 -15.06 -4.82
N VAL A 243 -12.94 -16.16 -5.51
CA VAL A 243 -12.10 -16.74 -6.56
C VAL A 243 -11.95 -15.78 -7.73
N ALA A 244 -13.05 -15.21 -8.22
CA ALA A 244 -13.03 -14.28 -9.35
C ALA A 244 -12.22 -13.01 -9.04
N LEU A 245 -12.41 -12.40 -7.88
CA LEU A 245 -11.67 -11.21 -7.47
C LEU A 245 -10.19 -11.50 -7.23
N SER A 246 -9.86 -12.66 -6.64
CA SER A 246 -8.48 -13.11 -6.48
C SER A 246 -7.81 -13.36 -7.82
N ALA A 247 -8.51 -13.95 -8.79
CA ALA A 247 -8.01 -14.13 -10.14
C ALA A 247 -7.73 -12.78 -10.83
N VAL A 248 -8.61 -11.78 -10.67
CA VAL A 248 -8.38 -10.42 -11.19
C VAL A 248 -7.12 -9.80 -10.58
N VAL A 249 -6.90 -9.94 -9.28
CA VAL A 249 -5.68 -9.45 -8.60
C VAL A 249 -4.43 -10.12 -9.18
N LEU A 250 -4.47 -11.43 -9.37
CA LEU A 250 -3.32 -12.19 -9.92
C LEU A 250 -3.04 -11.83 -11.38
N LEU A 251 -4.07 -11.73 -12.22
CA LEU A 251 -3.92 -11.37 -13.64
C LEU A 251 -3.31 -9.97 -13.78
N ARG A 252 -3.79 -9.00 -13.02
CA ARG A 252 -3.22 -7.65 -13.03
C ARG A 252 -1.77 -7.61 -12.52
N ALA A 253 -1.41 -8.50 -11.61
CA ALA A 253 -0.04 -8.65 -11.13
C ALA A 253 0.90 -9.15 -12.22
N THR A 254 0.45 -10.13 -13.02
CA THR A 254 1.24 -10.71 -14.12
C THR A 254 1.39 -9.75 -15.29
N ASP A 255 0.38 -8.94 -15.62
CA ASP A 255 0.45 -7.97 -16.70
C ASP A 255 1.50 -6.89 -16.45
N HIS A 256 1.62 -6.40 -15.23
CA HIS A 256 2.67 -5.43 -14.86
C HIS A 256 4.09 -6.02 -14.95
N SER A 257 4.25 -7.32 -14.79
CA SER A 257 5.55 -8.00 -14.97
C SER A 257 5.90 -8.23 -16.45
N ARG A 258 4.90 -8.50 -17.31
CA ARG A 258 5.09 -8.72 -18.75
C ARG A 258 5.43 -7.45 -19.52
N LEU A 259 4.75 -6.34 -19.25
CA LEU A 259 5.00 -5.04 -19.90
C LEU A 259 6.42 -4.48 -19.65
N ARG A 260 7.15 -5.05 -18.67
CA ARG A 260 8.54 -4.71 -18.39
C ARG A 260 9.56 -5.61 -19.08
N ALA A 261 9.22 -6.84 -19.37
CA ALA A 261 10.10 -7.75 -20.11
C ALA A 261 10.25 -7.32 -21.58
N ASP A 262 9.21 -6.70 -22.16
CA ASP A 262 9.22 -6.20 -23.56
C ASP A 262 9.94 -4.85 -23.74
N ARG A 263 10.43 -4.22 -22.67
CA ARG A 263 11.15 -2.93 -22.73
C ARG A 263 12.65 -3.04 -22.38
N SER A 264 13.15 -4.21 -22.17
CA SER A 264 14.58 -4.53 -22.01
C SER A 264 15.14 -5.18 -23.24
#